data_1765c97670cc3e1f71bad7d17056fb4c
#
_entry.id   1765c97670cc3e1f71bad7d17056fb4c
#
_cell.length_a   1.000
_cell.length_b   1.000
_cell.length_c   1.000
_cell.angle_alpha   90.00
_cell.angle_beta   90.00
_cell.angle_gamma   90.00
#
_symmetry.space_group_name_H-M   'P 1'
#
loop_
_entity.id
_entity.type
_entity.pdbx_description
1 polymer ?
#
loop_
_entity_poly.entity_id
_entity_poly.type
_entity_poly.pdbx_seq_one_letter_code
_entity_poly.pdbx_strand_id
1 'polypeptide(L)'
;MLSMIAFTVFMTAQSFSAQDQSEPWPGVTKKVLVDNEKVNVSEVTFAVGAVATWHTHPQYTAYAVTNVKMKVEVKDKPNATLELKAGEAIYSPPVTHQTTNVGTKPFTVIVTEMK
;
A
#
# COMPACT_ATOMS: atom_id res chain seq x y z
N MET A 1 33.04 -7.77 -17.92
CA MET A 1 32.66 -7.77 -17.60
C MET A 1 31.78 -7.58 -17.23
N LEU A 2 31.55 -7.55 -17.41
CA LEU A 2 30.73 -7.35 -17.09
C LEU A 2 29.88 -7.14 -16.82
N SER A 3 29.90 -7.27 -17.03
CA SER A 3 29.07 -7.10 -16.82
C SER A 3 28.26 -6.87 -16.52
N MET A 4 28.09 -6.83 -16.67
CA MET A 4 27.31 -6.62 -16.38
C MET A 4 26.52 -6.30 -16.12
N ILE A 5 26.53 -6.27 -16.36
CA ILE A 5 25.76 -6.02 -16.04
C ILE A 5 24.92 -5.84 -15.72
N ALA A 6 25.06 -5.98 -15.94
CA ALA A 6 24.31 -5.86 -15.60
C ALA A 6 23.42 -5.76 -15.23
N PHE A 7 23.21 -5.59 -15.47
CA PHE A 7 22.38 -5.47 -14.98
C PHE A 7 21.62 -5.19 -15.00
N THR A 8 21.78 -5.05 -15.23
CA THR A 8 21.13 -4.80 -15.04
C THR A 8 20.22 -4.70 -14.82
N VAL A 9 20.25 -4.62 -15.10
CA VAL A 9 19.49 -4.60 -14.81
C VAL A 9 18.63 -4.51 -14.50
N PHE A 10 18.58 -4.41 -14.86
CA PHE A 10 17.87 -4.30 -14.43
C PHE A 10 17.14 -3.93 -14.40
N MET A 11 17.09 -3.62 -14.67
CA MET A 11 16.51 -3.28 -14.49
C MET A 11 15.84 -2.75 -14.44
N THR A 12 15.91 -2.50 -14.81
CA THR A 12 15.33 -2.07 -14.74
C THR A 12 14.65 -1.70 -14.55
N ALA A 13 14.67 -1.62 -14.82
CA ALA A 13 14.16 -1.25 -14.60
C ALA A 13 13.45 -0.84 -14.37
N GLN A 14 13.26 -0.62 -14.49
CA GLN A 14 12.62 -0.20 -14.22
C GLN A 14 12.21 0.64 -14.22
N SER A 15 12.28 0.88 -14.72
CA SER A 15 11.95 1.71 -14.56
C SER A 15 11.07 2.26 -14.23
N PHE A 16 10.86 2.13 -14.25
CA PHE A 16 9.93 2.48 -13.90
C PHE A 16 9.49 3.08 -13.26
N SER A 17 9.71 2.69 -13.72
CA SER A 17 9.47 3.70 -13.07
C SER A 17 8.77 3.76 -11.80
N ALA A 18 9.34 3.62 -10.76
CA ALA A 18 8.70 3.89 -9.52
C ALA A 18 8.40 5.37 -9.48
N GLN A 19 7.15 5.70 -9.58
CA GLN A 19 6.72 7.09 -9.58
C GLN A 19 5.74 7.29 -8.45
N ASP A 20 5.82 8.43 -7.81
CA ASP A 20 4.80 8.83 -6.87
C ASP A 20 3.54 9.15 -7.64
N GLN A 21 2.44 8.59 -7.21
CA GLN A 21 1.16 8.81 -7.83
C GLN A 21 0.16 9.16 -6.75
N SER A 22 -0.54 10.25 -6.96
CA SER A 22 -1.66 10.58 -6.09
C SER A 22 -2.83 9.72 -6.49
N GLU A 23 -3.40 9.02 -5.53
CA GLU A 23 -4.68 8.37 -5.75
C GLU A 23 -5.75 9.44 -5.90
N PRO A 24 -6.94 9.09 -6.38
CA PRO A 24 -8.03 10.07 -6.45
C PRO A 24 -8.50 10.54 -5.08
N TRP A 25 -7.85 10.15 -4.01
CA TRP A 25 -8.24 10.48 -2.65
C TRP A 25 -7.30 11.54 -2.10
N PRO A 26 -7.84 12.70 -1.67
CA PRO A 26 -6.99 13.72 -1.06
C PRO A 26 -6.25 13.17 0.15
N GLY A 27 -4.96 13.48 0.25
CA GLY A 27 -4.13 13.07 1.39
C GLY A 27 -3.59 11.65 1.32
N VAL A 28 -3.91 10.91 0.27
CA VAL A 28 -3.35 9.56 0.06
C VAL A 28 -2.42 9.62 -1.14
N THR A 29 -1.18 9.16 -0.94
CA THR A 29 -0.21 9.08 -2.03
C THR A 29 0.26 7.64 -2.18
N LYS A 30 0.64 7.30 -3.40
CA LYS A 30 1.03 5.94 -3.73
C LYS A 30 2.26 5.97 -4.62
N LYS A 31 3.22 5.13 -4.27
CA LYS A 31 4.44 4.95 -5.05
C LYS A 31 4.55 3.47 -5.40
N VAL A 32 4.48 3.14 -6.68
CA VAL A 32 4.60 1.76 -7.13
C VAL A 32 6.07 1.37 -7.09
N LEU A 33 6.38 0.30 -6.37
CA LEU A 33 7.75 -0.18 -6.20
C LEU A 33 8.03 -1.36 -7.11
N VAL A 34 7.07 -2.28 -7.27
CA VAL A 34 7.19 -3.44 -8.15
C VAL A 34 5.82 -3.68 -8.75
N ASP A 35 5.78 -3.88 -10.06
CA ASP A 35 4.54 -4.26 -10.72
C ASP A 35 4.88 -5.25 -11.83
N ASN A 36 4.48 -6.49 -11.66
CA ASN A 36 4.73 -7.53 -12.64
C ASN A 36 3.51 -8.48 -12.68
N GLU A 37 3.65 -9.60 -13.39
CA GLU A 37 2.52 -10.51 -13.55
C GLU A 37 2.12 -11.22 -12.26
N LYS A 38 2.96 -11.16 -11.22
CA LYS A 38 2.70 -11.89 -9.97
C LYS A 38 2.28 -11.00 -8.84
N VAL A 39 2.85 -9.81 -8.74
CA VAL A 39 2.59 -8.90 -7.60
C VAL A 39 2.55 -7.46 -8.05
N ASN A 40 1.84 -6.67 -7.27
CA ASN A 40 1.95 -5.21 -7.30
C ASN A 40 2.33 -4.79 -5.88
N VAL A 41 3.51 -4.17 -5.74
CA VAL A 41 4.01 -3.71 -4.44
C VAL A 41 4.02 -2.19 -4.47
N SER A 42 3.34 -1.58 -3.53
CA SER A 42 3.22 -0.13 -3.47
C SER A 42 3.45 0.38 -2.07
N GLU A 43 4.09 1.55 -1.99
CA GLU A 43 4.21 2.29 -0.74
C GLU A 43 3.08 3.32 -0.72
N VAL A 44 2.24 3.25 0.30
CA VAL A 44 1.06 4.11 0.40
C VAL A 44 1.12 4.89 1.68
N THR A 45 0.96 6.21 1.58
CA THR A 45 0.99 7.11 2.74
C THR A 45 -0.35 7.81 2.88
N PHE A 46 -0.89 7.80 4.09
CA PHE A 46 -2.14 8.49 4.43
C PHE A 46 -1.82 9.66 5.36
N ALA A 47 -2.20 10.85 4.95
CA ALA A 47 -2.20 11.99 5.86
C ALA A 47 -3.26 11.78 6.95
N VAL A 48 -3.13 12.51 8.06
CA VAL A 48 -4.13 12.45 9.13
C VAL A 48 -5.50 12.81 8.58
N GLY A 49 -6.50 11.98 8.87
CA GLY A 49 -7.87 12.17 8.40
C GLY A 49 -8.13 11.78 6.96
N ALA A 50 -7.11 11.38 6.21
CA ALA A 50 -7.29 11.01 4.82
C ALA A 50 -8.12 9.73 4.71
N VAL A 51 -8.97 9.68 3.69
CA VAL A 51 -9.88 8.57 3.43
C VAL A 51 -9.60 8.03 2.04
N ALA A 52 -9.29 6.74 1.97
CA ALA A 52 -9.29 6.02 0.71
C ALA A 52 -10.68 5.43 0.57
N THR A 53 -11.52 6.05 -0.26
CA THR A 53 -12.91 5.66 -0.37
C THR A 53 -13.03 4.26 -1.00
N TRP A 54 -14.24 3.77 -1.09
CA TRP A 54 -14.51 2.37 -1.46
C TRP A 54 -13.67 1.92 -2.66
N HIS A 55 -12.90 0.87 -2.46
CA HIS A 55 -12.04 0.29 -3.48
C HIS A 55 -11.87 -1.19 -3.21
N THR A 56 -11.46 -1.92 -4.25
CA THR A 56 -11.35 -3.38 -4.20
C THR A 56 -9.90 -3.78 -4.36
N HIS A 57 -9.49 -4.72 -3.52
CA HIS A 57 -8.16 -5.35 -3.61
C HIS A 57 -8.31 -6.84 -3.89
N PRO A 58 -7.39 -7.45 -4.65
CA PRO A 58 -7.18 -8.89 -4.56
C PRO A 58 -6.58 -9.19 -3.17
N GLN A 59 -6.23 -10.44 -2.90
CA GLN A 59 -5.53 -10.74 -1.65
C GLN A 59 -4.25 -9.92 -1.56
N TYR A 60 -3.91 -9.49 -0.36
CA TYR A 60 -2.74 -8.65 -0.18
C TYR A 60 -2.18 -8.77 1.24
N THR A 61 -0.92 -8.34 1.38
CA THR A 61 -0.34 -8.08 2.69
C THR A 61 -0.11 -6.58 2.82
N ALA A 62 -0.17 -6.08 4.03
CA ALA A 62 0.19 -4.69 4.33
C ALA A 62 1.21 -4.71 5.47
N TYR A 63 2.35 -4.10 5.21
CA TYR A 63 3.46 -3.99 6.16
C TYR A 63 3.54 -2.55 6.66
N ALA A 64 3.51 -2.36 7.97
CA ALA A 64 3.54 -1.03 8.56
C ALA A 64 4.97 -0.51 8.60
N VAL A 65 5.26 0.52 7.80
CA VAL A 65 6.55 1.20 7.85
C VAL A 65 6.59 2.11 9.08
N THR A 66 5.47 2.72 9.39
CA THR A 66 5.28 3.54 10.59
C THR A 66 4.13 2.94 11.38
N ASN A 67 3.89 3.44 12.61
CA ASN A 67 2.70 3.04 13.34
C ASN A 67 1.45 3.43 12.54
N VAL A 68 0.45 2.57 12.57
CA VAL A 68 -0.80 2.74 11.82
C VAL A 68 -1.96 2.72 12.79
N LYS A 69 -2.89 3.65 12.63
CA LYS A 69 -4.20 3.58 13.27
C LYS A 69 -5.24 3.92 12.22
N MET A 70 -6.01 2.94 11.83
CA MET A 70 -6.88 3.05 10.66
C MET A 70 -8.25 2.48 10.96
N LYS A 71 -9.28 3.22 10.59
CA LYS A 71 -10.64 2.69 10.58
C LYS A 71 -10.83 1.93 9.27
N VAL A 72 -11.37 0.73 9.36
CA VAL A 72 -11.64 -0.11 8.20
C VAL A 72 -13.15 -0.35 8.14
N GLU A 73 -13.73 -0.02 7.00
CA GLU A 73 -15.16 -0.22 6.75
C GLU A 73 -15.30 -1.21 5.62
N VAL A 74 -15.95 -2.33 5.90
CA VAL A 74 -16.27 -3.36 4.91
C VAL A 74 -17.78 -3.41 4.82
N LYS A 75 -18.30 -3.47 3.59
CA LYS A 75 -19.75 -3.45 3.39
C LYS A 75 -20.41 -4.60 4.17
N ASP A 76 -21.52 -4.27 4.83
CA ASP A 76 -22.33 -5.23 5.59
C ASP A 76 -21.61 -5.86 6.77
N LYS A 77 -20.57 -5.20 7.26
CA LYS A 77 -19.85 -5.64 8.45
C LYS A 77 -19.65 -4.47 9.40
N PRO A 78 -19.53 -4.72 10.70
CA PRO A 78 -19.21 -3.65 11.64
C PRO A 78 -17.87 -3.01 11.29
N ASN A 79 -17.76 -1.71 11.50
CA ASN A 79 -16.50 -1.01 11.35
C ASN A 79 -15.50 -1.53 12.37
N ALA A 80 -14.24 -1.55 11.98
CA ALA A 80 -13.16 -1.98 12.85
C ALA A 80 -12.05 -0.94 12.83
N THR A 81 -11.27 -0.91 13.91
CA THR A 81 -10.04 -0.11 13.96
C THR A 81 -8.87 -1.07 13.94
N LEU A 82 -7.97 -0.84 13.00
CA LEU A 82 -6.74 -1.62 12.88
C LEU A 82 -5.60 -0.79 13.43
N GLU A 83 -4.83 -1.36 14.34
CA GLU A 83 -3.63 -0.73 14.85
C GLU A 83 -2.45 -1.65 14.61
N LEU A 84 -1.42 -1.10 13.98
CA LEU A 84 -0.17 -1.82 13.75
C LEU A 84 0.97 -0.97 14.25
N LYS A 85 1.96 -1.62 14.83
CA LYS A 85 3.22 -0.94 15.13
C LYS A 85 4.15 -1.08 13.94
N ALA A 86 5.05 -0.12 13.78
CA ALA A 86 6.07 -0.19 12.74
C ALA A 86 6.73 -1.57 12.76
N GLY A 87 6.82 -2.21 11.60
CA GLY A 87 7.39 -3.54 11.46
C GLY A 87 6.38 -4.68 11.51
N GLU A 88 5.12 -4.40 11.85
CA GLU A 88 4.09 -5.42 11.86
C GLU A 88 3.39 -5.49 10.50
N ALA A 89 2.82 -6.64 10.19
CA ALA A 89 2.14 -6.84 8.92
C ALA A 89 0.86 -7.66 9.12
N ILE A 90 -0.06 -7.48 8.18
CA ILE A 90 -1.29 -8.26 8.12
C ILE A 90 -1.45 -8.90 6.76
N TYR A 91 -2.25 -9.94 6.69
CA TYR A 91 -2.74 -10.51 5.44
C TYR A 91 -4.25 -10.26 5.35
N SER A 92 -4.71 -9.94 4.16
CA SER A 92 -6.14 -9.80 3.86
C SER A 92 -6.51 -10.65 2.65
N PRO A 93 -7.61 -11.40 2.72
CA PRO A 93 -8.20 -11.98 1.51
C PRO A 93 -8.76 -10.85 0.63
N PRO A 94 -9.23 -11.16 -0.58
CA PRO A 94 -9.84 -10.12 -1.42
C PRO A 94 -10.92 -9.40 -0.66
N VAL A 95 -10.98 -8.07 -0.83
CA VAL A 95 -11.88 -7.24 -0.03
C VAL A 95 -12.25 -5.97 -0.80
N THR A 96 -13.47 -5.50 -0.56
CA THR A 96 -13.90 -4.16 -0.95
C THR A 96 -14.11 -3.40 0.35
N HIS A 97 -13.39 -2.30 0.52
CA HIS A 97 -13.42 -1.56 1.77
C HIS A 97 -13.14 -0.08 1.57
N GLN A 98 -13.35 0.66 2.63
CA GLN A 98 -12.99 2.08 2.75
C GLN A 98 -12.14 2.20 4.01
N THR A 99 -11.04 2.96 3.93
CA THR A 99 -10.11 3.08 5.05
C THR A 99 -9.81 4.54 5.34
N THR A 100 -9.65 4.85 6.63
CA THR A 100 -9.44 6.22 7.08
C THR A 100 -8.31 6.24 8.11
N ASN A 101 -7.37 7.18 7.95
CA ASN A 101 -6.38 7.41 9.00
C ASN A 101 -7.07 8.14 10.15
N VAL A 102 -7.31 7.43 11.25
CA VAL A 102 -7.95 7.99 12.45
C VAL A 102 -6.94 8.25 13.56
N GLY A 103 -5.66 8.15 13.25
CA GLY A 103 -4.60 8.49 14.21
C GLY A 103 -4.29 9.97 14.22
N THR A 104 -3.23 10.32 14.93
CA THR A 104 -2.79 11.71 15.06
C THR A 104 -1.56 12.02 14.23
N LYS A 105 -1.08 11.04 13.45
CA LYS A 105 0.10 11.19 12.59
C LYS A 105 -0.16 10.53 11.25
N PRO A 106 0.52 10.97 10.21
CA PRO A 106 0.48 10.23 8.93
C PRO A 106 1.01 8.82 9.15
N PHE A 107 0.59 7.90 8.31
CA PHE A 107 1.20 6.57 8.32
C PHE A 107 1.57 6.13 6.91
N THR A 108 2.51 5.20 6.84
CA THR A 108 2.98 4.60 5.58
C THR A 108 2.93 3.09 5.71
N VAL A 109 2.38 2.45 4.70
CA VAL A 109 2.33 0.99 4.59
C VAL A 109 2.89 0.56 3.24
N ILE A 110 3.46 -0.65 3.21
CA ILE A 110 3.81 -1.31 1.95
C ILE A 110 2.72 -2.35 1.70
N VAL A 111 2.00 -2.17 0.61
CA VAL A 111 0.92 -3.07 0.22
C VAL A 111 1.42 -3.95 -0.91
N THR A 112 1.36 -5.26 -0.71
CA THR A 112 1.72 -6.24 -1.73
C THR A 112 0.46 -6.98 -2.13
N GLU A 113 -0.06 -6.65 -3.31
CA GLU A 113 -1.19 -7.36 -3.90
C GLU A 113 -0.68 -8.54 -4.71
N MET A 114 -1.27 -9.70 -4.49
CA MET A 114 -0.90 -10.92 -5.21
C MET A 114 -1.90 -11.13 -6.33
N LYS A 115 -1.38 -11.22 -7.52
CA LYS A 115 -2.22 -11.32 -8.73
C LYS A 115 -2.62 -12.76 -9.03
#